data_26108f363bea805038d6c058ce438205
#
_entry.id   26108f363bea805038d6c058ce438205
#
_cell.length_a   1.000
_cell.length_b   1.000
_cell.length_c   1.000
_cell.angle_alpha   90.00
_cell.angle_beta   90.00
_cell.angle_gamma   90.00
#
_symmetry.space_group_name_H-M   'P 1'
#
loop_
_entity.id
_entity.type
_entity.pdbx_description
1 polymer ?
#
loop_
_entity_poly.entity_id
_entity_poly.type
_entity_poly.pdbx_seq_one_letter_code
_entity_poly.pdbx_strand_id
1 'polypeptide(L)'
;MVAERGQIPIEVPTGINRPGRFVTEMMMLTAIRRAATALTSPALAALVALGAALGATLGVCSLTPAWAQSPPNLGAAIDDLVAANRILYRQGVVDGFGHISIRHPERKDRFLMSASLAPGRVGKADIMEFDLDGKPLDQRDRSIYSERFIHSEIYKARPDVNAVLHSHSPTVIPFSVSQVPLRPILNSAGLLAPNVPVFEMRNVAGSGSLLITDGIRGKALAQTLGDRPVALMRGHGNVVVGPTVQRVVARAIYTEVNAKLLIQAIMLGGPLIYIDAEEGKAGEGNRDRNEVGHATDRIWQLWVEEAMGANPAETKR
;
A
#
# COMPACT_ATOMS: atom_id res chain seq x y z
N MET A 1 -30.37 -9.48 -51.76
CA MET A 1 -31.43 -9.79 -50.78
C MET A 1 -30.80 -9.68 -49.39
N VAL A 2 -30.91 -8.51 -48.78
CA VAL A 2 -30.34 -8.18 -47.45
C VAL A 2 -31.52 -8.21 -46.49
N ALA A 3 -31.45 -9.06 -45.48
CA ALA A 3 -32.47 -9.16 -44.43
C ALA A 3 -32.17 -8.16 -43.30
N GLU A 4 -33.04 -7.17 -43.14
CA GLU A 4 -33.10 -6.29 -41.98
C GLU A 4 -33.49 -7.07 -40.72
N ARG A 5 -32.74 -6.93 -39.67
CA ARG A 5 -33.14 -7.39 -38.32
C ARG A 5 -33.59 -6.21 -37.48
N GLY A 6 -34.84 -6.28 -37.06
CA GLY A 6 -35.55 -5.27 -36.29
C GLY A 6 -34.92 -4.98 -34.92
N GLN A 7 -34.98 -3.72 -34.58
CA GLN A 7 -34.69 -3.20 -33.23
C GLN A 7 -35.90 -3.46 -32.32
N ILE A 8 -35.64 -4.03 -31.16
CA ILE A 8 -36.63 -4.14 -30.06
C ILE A 8 -36.49 -2.89 -29.20
N PRO A 9 -37.56 -2.13 -28.94
CA PRO A 9 -37.54 -0.98 -28.05
C PRO A 9 -37.51 -1.43 -26.58
N ILE A 10 -36.60 -0.87 -25.81
CA ILE A 10 -36.58 -1.00 -24.34
C ILE A 10 -37.44 0.14 -23.78
N GLU A 11 -38.60 -0.19 -23.22
CA GLU A 11 -39.42 0.73 -22.43
C GLU A 11 -38.76 1.01 -21.07
N VAL A 12 -38.59 2.29 -20.77
CA VAL A 12 -38.16 2.80 -19.45
C VAL A 12 -39.41 3.11 -18.62
N PRO A 13 -39.61 2.56 -17.44
CA PRO A 13 -40.73 2.94 -16.58
C PRO A 13 -40.48 4.30 -15.94
N THR A 14 -41.30 5.28 -16.26
CA THR A 14 -41.38 6.56 -15.57
C THR A 14 -42.32 6.45 -14.37
N GLY A 15 -41.86 6.96 -13.22
CA GLY A 15 -42.72 7.52 -12.19
C GLY A 15 -42.97 6.68 -10.95
N ILE A 16 -42.36 7.06 -9.83
CA ILE A 16 -43.07 7.18 -8.54
C ILE A 16 -42.50 8.38 -7.79
N ASN A 17 -43.27 9.45 -7.80
CA ASN A 17 -43.11 10.63 -6.98
C ASN A 17 -43.79 10.36 -5.64
N ARG A 18 -43.03 10.35 -4.52
CA ARG A 18 -43.61 10.36 -3.17
C ARG A 18 -43.06 11.55 -2.38
N PRO A 19 -43.86 12.60 -2.11
CA PRO A 19 -43.54 13.62 -1.11
C PRO A 19 -44.01 13.12 0.25
N GLY A 20 -43.12 13.02 1.24
CA GLY A 20 -43.56 12.65 2.59
C GLY A 20 -42.47 12.38 3.63
N ARG A 21 -41.27 12.91 3.51
CA ARG A 21 -40.21 12.68 4.52
C ARG A 21 -39.59 13.94 5.15
N PHE A 22 -40.01 15.14 4.75
CA PHE A 22 -39.43 16.39 5.26
C PHE A 22 -40.13 16.98 6.51
N VAL A 23 -41.29 16.46 6.92
CA VAL A 23 -42.03 17.02 8.03
C VAL A 23 -41.69 16.38 9.38
N THR A 24 -41.17 15.17 9.40
CA THR A 24 -40.88 14.43 10.63
C THR A 24 -39.57 14.80 11.31
N GLU A 25 -38.56 15.24 10.53
CA GLU A 25 -37.28 15.66 11.09
C GLU A 25 -37.26 17.03 11.74
N MET A 26 -38.14 17.94 11.30
CA MET A 26 -38.24 19.30 11.87
C MET A 26 -38.95 19.35 13.23
N MET A 27 -39.76 18.35 13.57
CA MET A 27 -40.42 18.26 14.89
C MET A 27 -39.52 17.62 15.97
N MET A 28 -38.51 16.82 15.62
CA MET A 28 -37.61 16.24 16.61
C MET A 28 -36.53 17.21 17.12
N LEU A 29 -36.09 18.15 16.28
CA LEU A 29 -35.10 19.17 16.66
C LEU A 29 -35.64 20.25 17.62
N THR A 30 -36.97 20.46 17.64
CA THR A 30 -37.60 21.46 18.54
C THR A 30 -37.83 20.90 19.94
N ALA A 31 -37.96 19.58 20.10
CA ALA A 31 -38.12 18.92 21.41
C ALA A 31 -36.84 18.85 22.22
N ILE A 32 -35.66 18.75 21.54
CA ILE A 32 -34.37 18.68 22.22
C ILE A 32 -33.90 20.04 22.76
N ARG A 33 -34.36 21.16 22.18
CA ARG A 33 -34.00 22.51 22.66
C ARG A 33 -34.78 22.97 23.90
N ARG A 34 -35.91 22.34 24.27
CA ARG A 34 -36.69 22.67 25.46
C ARG A 34 -36.34 21.90 26.73
N ALA A 35 -35.51 20.84 26.61
CA ALA A 35 -35.06 20.07 27.78
C ALA A 35 -33.73 20.57 28.40
N ALA A 36 -33.04 21.52 27.76
CA ALA A 36 -31.74 22.01 28.23
C ALA A 36 -31.77 23.21 29.18
N THR A 37 -32.92 23.76 29.52
CA THR A 37 -33.03 24.98 30.35
C THR A 37 -33.62 24.80 31.75
N ALA A 38 -33.76 23.56 32.25
CA ALA A 38 -34.46 23.32 33.54
C ALA A 38 -33.61 22.62 34.63
N LEU A 39 -32.27 22.69 34.58
CA LEU A 39 -31.43 22.10 35.64
C LEU A 39 -30.28 23.03 36.03
N THR A 40 -30.63 24.18 36.65
CA THR A 40 -29.68 24.97 37.44
C THR A 40 -30.21 25.03 38.88
N SER A 41 -29.96 23.99 39.65
CA SER A 41 -30.16 24.01 41.11
C SER A 41 -28.77 24.06 41.79
N PRO A 42 -28.51 25.01 42.72
CA PRO A 42 -27.24 25.17 43.40
C PRO A 42 -26.86 23.98 44.32
N ALA A 43 -27.79 23.06 44.56
CA ALA A 43 -27.53 21.84 45.35
C ALA A 43 -26.71 20.76 44.60
N LEU A 44 -26.66 20.80 43.26
CA LEU A 44 -25.89 19.83 42.47
C LEU A 44 -24.42 20.22 42.34
N ALA A 45 -24.09 21.50 42.50
CA ALA A 45 -22.70 21.97 42.44
C ALA A 45 -21.87 21.56 43.66
N ALA A 46 -22.51 21.36 44.83
CA ALA A 46 -21.81 20.95 46.07
C ALA A 46 -21.43 19.44 46.06
N LEU A 47 -22.16 18.58 45.34
CA LEU A 47 -21.85 17.15 45.29
C LEU A 47 -20.75 16.83 44.29
N VAL A 48 -20.54 17.66 43.26
CA VAL A 48 -19.44 17.50 42.29
C VAL A 48 -18.10 17.95 42.88
N ALA A 49 -18.12 18.94 43.79
CA ALA A 49 -16.88 19.42 44.44
C ALA A 49 -16.34 18.44 45.49
N LEU A 50 -17.20 17.63 46.12
CA LEU A 50 -16.74 16.64 47.12
C LEU A 50 -16.21 15.35 46.49
N GLY A 51 -16.63 15.04 45.26
CA GLY A 51 -16.10 13.89 44.48
C GLY A 51 -14.72 14.15 43.89
N ALA A 52 -14.36 15.41 43.66
CA ALA A 52 -13.06 15.77 43.09
C ALA A 52 -11.88 15.72 44.07
N ALA A 53 -12.15 15.76 45.36
CA ALA A 53 -11.11 15.76 46.39
C ALA A 53 -10.66 14.35 46.84
N LEU A 54 -11.45 13.28 46.55
CA LEU A 54 -11.10 11.89 46.87
C LEU A 54 -10.57 11.10 45.66
N GLY A 55 -10.58 11.68 44.47
CA GLY A 55 -10.17 11.02 43.20
C GLY A 55 -8.70 11.25 42.79
N ALA A 56 -7.92 12.03 43.57
CA ALA A 56 -6.56 12.47 43.17
C ALA A 56 -5.43 11.46 43.42
N THR A 57 -5.73 10.23 43.86
CA THR A 57 -4.70 9.19 44.10
C THR A 57 -4.91 7.87 43.34
N LEU A 58 -5.92 7.79 42.46
CA LEU A 58 -5.97 6.70 41.49
C LEU A 58 -5.12 7.12 40.30
N GLY A 59 -3.87 6.57 40.25
CA GLY A 59 -2.99 6.76 39.11
C GLY A 59 -3.73 6.57 37.81
N VAL A 60 -3.70 7.59 36.94
CA VAL A 60 -4.11 7.48 35.56
C VAL A 60 -3.18 6.43 34.94
N CYS A 61 -3.56 5.14 35.01
CA CYS A 61 -3.06 4.15 34.09
C CYS A 61 -3.50 4.63 32.73
N SER A 62 -2.64 5.34 32.03
CA SER A 62 -2.78 5.57 30.59
C SER A 62 -2.78 4.19 29.95
N LEU A 63 -3.98 3.68 29.69
CA LEU A 63 -4.17 2.55 28.81
C LEU A 63 -3.74 3.02 27.42
N THR A 64 -2.43 2.96 27.16
CA THR A 64 -1.94 3.01 25.78
C THR A 64 -2.63 1.86 25.06
N PRO A 65 -3.38 2.15 24.01
CA PRO A 65 -4.05 1.09 23.29
C PRO A 65 -3.02 0.08 22.80
N ALA A 66 -3.28 -1.20 23.04
CA ALA A 66 -2.35 -2.33 22.78
C ALA A 66 -1.92 -2.48 21.30
N TRP A 67 -2.40 -1.62 20.41
CA TRP A 67 -2.05 -1.58 18.98
C TRP A 67 -1.02 -0.49 18.62
N ALA A 68 -0.58 0.35 19.54
CA ALA A 68 0.60 1.19 19.35
C ALA A 68 1.83 0.25 19.34
N GLN A 69 2.07 -0.43 18.22
CA GLN A 69 3.31 -1.17 18.04
C GLN A 69 4.45 -0.18 18.25
N SER A 70 5.32 -0.49 19.21
CA SER A 70 6.58 0.23 19.33
C SER A 70 7.24 0.26 17.95
N PRO A 71 7.87 1.38 17.53
CA PRO A 71 8.57 1.41 16.27
C PRO A 71 9.50 0.19 16.19
N PRO A 72 9.52 -0.54 15.06
CA PRO A 72 10.32 -1.74 14.95
C PRO A 72 11.76 -1.40 15.30
N ASN A 73 12.36 -2.13 16.24
CA ASN A 73 13.79 -2.03 16.47
C ASN A 73 14.53 -2.54 15.22
N LEU A 74 15.79 -2.18 15.08
CA LEU A 74 16.59 -2.53 13.90
C LEU A 74 16.58 -4.04 13.62
N GLY A 75 16.61 -4.89 14.65
CA GLY A 75 16.58 -6.35 14.50
C GLY A 75 15.28 -6.84 13.86
N ALA A 76 14.13 -6.40 14.35
CA ALA A 76 12.82 -6.74 13.77
C ALA A 76 12.68 -6.21 12.34
N ALA A 77 13.18 -5.01 12.06
CA ALA A 77 13.17 -4.43 10.71
C ALA A 77 14.01 -5.26 9.72
N ILE A 78 15.15 -5.81 10.15
CA ILE A 78 15.97 -6.72 9.35
C ILE A 78 15.23 -8.05 9.12
N ASP A 79 14.57 -8.60 10.15
CA ASP A 79 13.79 -9.84 10.02
C ASP A 79 12.66 -9.70 9.01
N ASP A 80 11.91 -8.62 9.10
CA ASP A 80 10.85 -8.30 8.15
C ASP A 80 11.37 -8.11 6.73
N LEU A 81 12.53 -7.46 6.57
CA LEU A 81 13.14 -7.27 5.24
C LEU A 81 13.61 -8.59 4.60
N VAL A 82 14.17 -9.50 5.39
CA VAL A 82 14.53 -10.86 4.95
C VAL A 82 13.28 -11.63 4.54
N ALA A 83 12.24 -11.60 5.38
CA ALA A 83 10.97 -12.24 5.07
C ALA A 83 10.35 -11.68 3.78
N ALA A 84 10.34 -10.34 3.61
CA ALA A 84 9.83 -9.67 2.41
C ALA A 84 10.51 -10.15 1.12
N ASN A 85 11.84 -10.26 1.11
CA ASN A 85 12.60 -10.78 -0.05
C ASN A 85 12.14 -12.19 -0.42
N ARG A 86 12.03 -13.09 0.56
CA ARG A 86 11.65 -14.49 0.35
C ARG A 86 10.18 -14.65 -0.04
N ILE A 87 9.29 -13.85 0.57
CA ILE A 87 7.85 -13.83 0.22
C ILE A 87 7.69 -13.42 -1.24
N LEU A 88 8.29 -12.30 -1.65
CA LEU A 88 8.18 -11.78 -3.02
C LEU A 88 8.70 -12.79 -4.06
N TYR A 89 9.80 -13.47 -3.76
CA TYR A 89 10.32 -14.57 -4.58
C TYR A 89 9.31 -15.73 -4.66
N ARG A 90 8.79 -16.18 -3.53
CA ARG A 90 7.85 -17.31 -3.47
C ARG A 90 6.53 -17.01 -4.16
N GLN A 91 6.07 -15.75 -4.12
CA GLN A 91 4.86 -15.28 -4.79
C GLN A 91 5.07 -14.93 -6.29
N GLY A 92 6.29 -15.10 -6.82
CA GLY A 92 6.60 -14.86 -8.23
C GLY A 92 6.56 -13.40 -8.65
N VAL A 93 6.65 -12.46 -7.69
CA VAL A 93 6.74 -11.02 -7.97
C VAL A 93 8.15 -10.63 -8.37
N VAL A 94 9.15 -11.30 -7.80
CA VAL A 94 10.56 -11.21 -8.16
C VAL A 94 11.10 -12.61 -8.49
N ASP A 95 12.15 -12.66 -9.28
CA ASP A 95 12.87 -13.90 -9.65
C ASP A 95 14.29 -13.90 -9.09
N GLY A 96 15.31 -14.08 -9.94
CA GLY A 96 16.74 -13.88 -9.57
C GLY A 96 17.10 -12.40 -9.46
N PHE A 97 16.27 -11.52 -9.95
CA PHE A 97 16.39 -10.07 -9.96
C PHE A 97 15.25 -9.43 -9.17
N GLY A 98 15.32 -8.11 -8.99
CA GLY A 98 14.41 -7.35 -8.13
C GLY A 98 14.97 -7.23 -6.71
N HIS A 99 14.54 -6.20 -6.00
CA HIS A 99 15.06 -5.89 -4.68
C HIS A 99 14.10 -5.00 -3.90
N ILE A 100 14.04 -5.21 -2.60
CA ILE A 100 13.23 -4.41 -1.68
C ILE A 100 14.13 -3.78 -0.62
N SER A 101 13.77 -2.57 -0.20
CA SER A 101 14.43 -1.84 0.89
C SER A 101 13.42 -1.31 1.88
N ILE A 102 13.92 -0.97 3.07
CA ILE A 102 13.17 -0.21 4.07
C ILE A 102 13.99 0.98 4.53
N ARG A 103 13.30 2.11 4.83
CA ARG A 103 13.95 3.23 5.53
C ARG A 103 14.41 2.76 6.89
N HIS A 104 15.61 3.18 7.30
CA HIS A 104 16.14 2.79 8.61
C HIS A 104 15.22 3.26 9.74
N PRO A 105 14.79 2.37 10.67
CA PRO A 105 13.76 2.70 11.65
C PRO A 105 14.15 3.89 12.57
N GLU A 106 15.42 4.01 12.92
CA GLU A 106 15.94 5.02 13.85
C GLU A 106 16.61 6.21 13.13
N ARG A 107 17.07 6.02 11.88
CA ARG A 107 17.85 7.03 11.11
C ARG A 107 17.19 7.29 9.75
N LYS A 108 16.38 8.33 9.67
CA LYS A 108 15.58 8.64 8.48
C LYS A 108 16.39 9.06 7.26
N ASP A 109 17.65 9.40 7.43
CA ASP A 109 18.64 9.70 6.40
C ASP A 109 19.31 8.46 5.79
N ARG A 110 18.85 7.24 6.16
CA ARG A 110 19.40 5.96 5.72
C ARG A 110 18.32 4.96 5.34
N PHE A 111 18.72 3.93 4.61
CA PHE A 111 17.86 2.78 4.30
C PHE A 111 18.63 1.46 4.38
N LEU A 112 17.88 0.38 4.53
CA LEU A 112 18.38 -0.99 4.59
C LEU A 112 17.96 -1.71 3.31
N MET A 113 18.89 -2.43 2.68
CA MET A 113 18.66 -3.27 1.51
C MET A 113 19.67 -4.42 1.51
N SER A 114 19.32 -5.55 0.89
CA SER A 114 20.27 -6.67 0.79
C SER A 114 21.44 -6.35 -0.12
N ALA A 115 22.55 -7.06 0.08
CA ALA A 115 23.57 -7.24 -0.94
C ALA A 115 22.93 -7.76 -2.25
N SER A 116 23.60 -7.56 -3.39
CA SER A 116 23.15 -8.01 -4.71
C SER A 116 23.10 -9.54 -4.78
N LEU A 117 21.98 -10.11 -4.34
CA LEU A 117 21.68 -11.54 -4.32
C LEU A 117 20.28 -11.78 -4.87
N ALA A 118 20.04 -13.00 -5.37
CA ALA A 118 18.67 -13.43 -5.67
C ALA A 118 17.79 -13.35 -4.39
N PRO A 119 16.61 -12.68 -4.44
CA PRO A 119 15.81 -12.40 -3.25
C PRO A 119 15.46 -13.62 -2.39
N GLY A 120 15.21 -14.77 -3.03
CA GLY A 120 14.94 -16.02 -2.32
C GLY A 120 16.09 -16.57 -1.47
N ARG A 121 17.32 -16.03 -1.62
CA ARG A 121 18.53 -16.45 -0.88
C ARG A 121 18.94 -15.48 0.22
N VAL A 122 18.29 -14.32 0.31
CA VAL A 122 18.64 -13.28 1.27
C VAL A 122 18.51 -13.77 2.70
N GLY A 123 19.53 -13.52 3.51
CA GLY A 123 19.56 -13.74 4.96
C GLY A 123 19.95 -12.45 5.71
N LYS A 124 19.93 -12.49 7.04
CA LYS A 124 20.21 -11.31 7.89
C LYS A 124 21.61 -10.71 7.65
N ALA A 125 22.61 -11.56 7.42
CA ALA A 125 23.99 -11.13 7.19
C ALA A 125 24.17 -10.39 5.85
N ASP A 126 23.21 -10.54 4.93
CA ASP A 126 23.24 -9.90 3.62
C ASP A 126 22.64 -8.48 3.65
N ILE A 127 21.92 -8.12 4.70
CA ILE A 127 21.32 -6.79 4.82
C ILE A 127 22.43 -5.76 5.09
N MET A 128 22.37 -4.68 4.32
CA MET A 128 23.33 -3.58 4.33
C MET A 128 22.64 -2.27 4.59
N GLU A 129 23.37 -1.34 5.18
CA GLU A 129 22.94 0.04 5.38
C GLU A 129 23.49 0.96 4.29
N PHE A 130 22.65 1.85 3.80
CA PHE A 130 22.97 2.84 2.78
C PHE A 130 22.56 4.23 3.21
N ASP A 131 23.32 5.27 2.82
CA ASP A 131 22.85 6.63 2.88
C ASP A 131 21.85 6.94 1.73
N LEU A 132 21.21 8.12 1.77
CA LEU A 132 20.26 8.51 0.72
C LEU A 132 20.93 8.88 -0.62
N ASP A 133 22.25 8.90 -0.71
CA ASP A 133 22.97 9.00 -1.97
C ASP A 133 23.26 7.63 -2.59
N GLY A 134 22.78 6.56 -1.93
CA GLY A 134 22.95 5.17 -2.37
C GLY A 134 24.34 4.63 -2.09
N LYS A 135 25.14 5.30 -1.22
CA LYS A 135 26.47 4.83 -0.82
C LYS A 135 26.30 3.80 0.31
N PRO A 136 26.88 2.60 0.18
CA PRO A 136 26.87 1.64 1.28
C PRO A 136 27.77 2.13 2.43
N LEU A 137 27.30 1.93 3.68
CA LEU A 137 28.01 2.34 4.87
C LEU A 137 28.79 1.19 5.53
N ASP A 138 28.43 -0.05 5.20
CA ASP A 138 29.02 -1.27 5.73
C ASP A 138 29.26 -2.35 4.67
N GLN A 139 29.66 -1.97 3.45
CA GLN A 139 29.73 -2.85 2.28
C GLN A 139 30.62 -4.09 2.50
N ARG A 140 31.82 -3.89 3.11
CA ARG A 140 32.84 -4.94 3.19
C ARG A 140 33.16 -5.47 1.77
N ASP A 141 33.12 -6.78 1.57
CA ASP A 141 33.35 -7.49 0.31
C ASP A 141 32.04 -7.87 -0.43
N ARG A 142 30.88 -7.36 0.02
CA ARG A 142 29.57 -7.68 -0.56
C ARG A 142 29.32 -6.87 -1.84
N SER A 143 28.71 -7.51 -2.85
CA SER A 143 28.24 -6.82 -4.06
C SER A 143 27.01 -5.98 -3.76
N ILE A 144 26.85 -4.87 -4.48
CA ILE A 144 25.71 -3.96 -4.34
C ILE A 144 24.89 -3.90 -5.64
N TYR A 145 23.58 -3.68 -5.51
CA TYR A 145 22.72 -3.45 -6.68
C TYR A 145 23.10 -2.16 -7.40
N SER A 146 23.25 -2.21 -8.72
CA SER A 146 23.47 -1.03 -9.55
C SER A 146 22.26 -0.08 -9.47
N GLU A 147 21.06 -0.62 -9.32
CA GLU A 147 19.78 0.10 -9.31
C GLU A 147 19.31 0.57 -7.91
N ARG A 148 20.21 0.61 -6.94
CA ARG A 148 19.94 1.19 -5.61
C ARG A 148 19.45 2.64 -5.64
N PHE A 149 19.72 3.35 -6.73
CA PHE A 149 19.26 4.73 -6.95
C PHE A 149 17.73 4.84 -7.14
N ILE A 150 17.05 3.77 -7.50
CA ILE A 150 15.58 3.68 -7.45
C ILE A 150 15.12 3.99 -6.02
N HIS A 151 15.73 3.31 -5.03
CA HIS A 151 15.35 3.43 -3.63
C HIS A 151 15.76 4.78 -3.05
N SER A 152 17.03 5.16 -3.20
CA SER A 152 17.57 6.38 -2.61
C SER A 152 16.82 7.63 -3.08
N GLU A 153 16.56 7.76 -4.38
CA GLU A 153 15.88 8.94 -4.93
C GLU A 153 14.38 8.98 -4.59
N ILE A 154 13.71 7.83 -4.48
CA ILE A 154 12.34 7.76 -3.98
C ILE A 154 12.30 8.17 -2.50
N TYR A 155 13.24 7.70 -1.66
CA TYR A 155 13.29 8.11 -0.26
C TYR A 155 13.56 9.62 -0.09
N LYS A 156 14.37 10.23 -0.95
CA LYS A 156 14.59 11.69 -0.96
C LYS A 156 13.31 12.45 -1.31
N ALA A 157 12.60 11.98 -2.35
CA ALA A 157 11.40 12.65 -2.86
C ALA A 157 10.16 12.44 -1.96
N ARG A 158 10.10 11.33 -1.20
CA ARG A 158 8.91 10.84 -0.50
C ARG A 158 9.23 10.51 0.97
N PRO A 159 9.24 11.51 1.88
CA PRO A 159 9.48 11.27 3.31
C PRO A 159 8.44 10.38 3.98
N ASP A 160 7.25 10.27 3.42
CA ASP A 160 6.14 9.40 3.86
C ASP A 160 6.36 7.92 3.49
N VAL A 161 7.27 7.63 2.56
CA VAL A 161 7.60 6.27 2.14
C VAL A 161 8.66 5.67 3.06
N ASN A 162 8.35 4.50 3.64
CA ASN A 162 9.28 3.75 4.47
C ASN A 162 9.71 2.40 3.87
N ALA A 163 9.10 1.97 2.76
CA ALA A 163 9.55 0.80 2.01
C ALA A 163 9.40 1.02 0.50
N VAL A 164 10.37 0.51 -0.28
CA VAL A 164 10.44 0.60 -1.74
C VAL A 164 10.79 -0.77 -2.30
N LEU A 165 10.03 -1.25 -3.27
CA LEU A 165 10.29 -2.45 -4.05
C LEU A 165 10.49 -2.06 -5.50
N HIS A 166 11.51 -2.64 -6.13
CA HIS A 166 11.63 -2.77 -7.59
C HIS A 166 11.49 -4.25 -7.98
N SER A 167 10.66 -4.54 -8.98
CA SER A 167 10.43 -5.90 -9.45
C SER A 167 10.31 -5.99 -10.96
N HIS A 168 10.62 -7.17 -11.50
CA HIS A 168 10.38 -7.56 -12.89
C HIS A 168 9.12 -8.42 -13.01
N SER A 169 8.06 -8.01 -12.33
CA SER A 169 6.77 -8.69 -12.24
C SER A 169 6.23 -9.06 -13.63
N PRO A 170 6.17 -10.35 -13.99
CA PRO A 170 6.06 -10.76 -15.41
C PRO A 170 4.71 -10.40 -16.04
N THR A 171 3.64 -10.42 -15.25
CA THR A 171 2.31 -10.07 -15.75
C THR A 171 2.09 -8.55 -15.80
N VAL A 172 2.87 -7.78 -15.04
CA VAL A 172 2.79 -6.31 -15.01
C VAL A 172 3.55 -5.67 -16.18
N ILE A 173 4.71 -6.22 -16.56
CA ILE A 173 5.56 -5.69 -17.63
C ILE A 173 4.80 -5.43 -18.93
N PRO A 174 3.91 -6.31 -19.44
CA PRO A 174 3.17 -6.07 -20.68
C PRO A 174 2.39 -4.75 -20.72
N PHE A 175 1.88 -4.30 -19.57
CA PHE A 175 1.17 -3.01 -19.46
C PHE A 175 2.10 -1.80 -19.59
N SER A 176 3.41 -1.99 -19.37
CA SER A 176 4.39 -0.91 -19.52
C SER A 176 4.77 -0.64 -20.98
N VAL A 177 4.47 -1.55 -21.90
CA VAL A 177 4.84 -1.50 -23.32
C VAL A 177 3.63 -1.51 -24.26
N SER A 178 2.41 -1.63 -23.73
CA SER A 178 1.17 -1.60 -24.49
C SER A 178 0.41 -0.30 -24.27
N GLN A 179 -0.60 -0.03 -25.10
CA GLN A 179 -1.53 1.07 -24.90
C GLN A 179 -2.64 0.75 -23.89
N VAL A 180 -2.72 -0.50 -23.44
CA VAL A 180 -3.68 -0.94 -22.42
C VAL A 180 -3.17 -0.48 -21.06
N PRO A 181 -3.89 0.41 -20.35
CA PRO A 181 -3.44 0.88 -19.05
C PRO A 181 -3.62 -0.19 -17.96
N LEU A 182 -2.67 -0.28 -17.03
CA LEU A 182 -2.86 -1.06 -15.82
C LEU A 182 -3.86 -0.34 -14.90
N ARG A 183 -5.06 -0.89 -14.79
CA ARG A 183 -6.16 -0.36 -13.96
C ARG A 183 -6.70 -1.44 -13.03
N PRO A 184 -7.28 -1.08 -11.88
CA PRO A 184 -7.79 -2.06 -10.95
C PRO A 184 -9.15 -2.62 -11.37
N ILE A 185 -9.28 -3.95 -11.30
CA ILE A 185 -10.53 -4.71 -11.39
C ILE A 185 -10.74 -5.60 -10.16
N LEU A 186 -9.75 -5.62 -9.26
CA LEU A 186 -9.75 -6.37 -8.01
C LEU A 186 -9.76 -5.39 -6.84
N ASN A 187 -10.66 -5.57 -5.88
CA ASN A 187 -10.75 -4.70 -4.68
C ASN A 187 -9.41 -4.57 -3.95
N SER A 188 -8.63 -5.67 -3.84
CA SER A 188 -7.31 -5.62 -3.19
C SER A 188 -6.25 -4.82 -3.96
N ALA A 189 -6.53 -4.44 -5.20
CA ALA A 189 -5.68 -3.64 -6.06
C ALA A 189 -6.22 -2.21 -6.30
N GLY A 190 -7.18 -1.74 -5.50
CA GLY A 190 -7.75 -0.38 -5.58
C GLY A 190 -6.70 0.74 -5.58
N LEU A 191 -5.53 0.47 -4.98
CA LEU A 191 -4.36 1.38 -5.01
C LEU A 191 -3.91 1.78 -6.43
N LEU A 192 -4.24 1.00 -7.45
CA LEU A 192 -3.88 1.27 -8.85
C LEU A 192 -4.81 2.30 -9.53
N ALA A 193 -5.90 2.70 -8.86
CA ALA A 193 -6.87 3.64 -9.42
C ALA A 193 -6.31 5.08 -9.45
N PRO A 194 -6.68 5.91 -10.44
CA PRO A 194 -7.45 5.54 -11.64
C PRO A 194 -6.61 4.82 -12.70
N ASN A 195 -5.28 4.92 -12.64
CA ASN A 195 -4.30 4.28 -13.52
C ASN A 195 -2.91 4.36 -12.90
N VAL A 196 -1.95 3.64 -13.48
CA VAL A 196 -0.55 3.60 -13.06
C VAL A 196 0.31 4.34 -14.08
N PRO A 197 1.15 5.33 -13.67
CA PRO A 197 2.04 6.04 -14.57
C PRO A 197 3.13 5.11 -15.12
N VAL A 198 3.62 5.43 -16.33
CA VAL A 198 4.72 4.69 -16.99
C VAL A 198 5.93 5.61 -17.13
N PHE A 199 7.03 5.21 -16.53
CA PHE A 199 8.33 5.87 -16.69
C PHE A 199 8.97 5.46 -18.02
N GLU A 200 9.39 6.47 -18.81
CA GLU A 200 10.04 6.27 -20.09
C GLU A 200 11.52 6.73 -20.00
N MET A 201 12.43 5.75 -19.96
CA MET A 201 13.87 6.00 -19.84
C MET A 201 14.43 6.86 -20.99
N ARG A 202 13.88 6.73 -22.21
CA ARG A 202 14.36 7.49 -23.38
C ARG A 202 14.24 8.99 -23.21
N ASN A 203 13.28 9.45 -22.39
CA ASN A 203 13.12 10.89 -22.11
C ASN A 203 14.23 11.43 -21.20
N VAL A 204 15.01 10.56 -20.55
CA VAL A 204 16.07 10.95 -19.59
C VAL A 204 17.46 10.65 -20.13
N ALA A 205 17.65 9.48 -20.77
CA ALA A 205 18.97 8.99 -21.17
C ALA A 205 19.06 8.58 -22.65
N GLY A 206 18.03 8.88 -23.46
CA GLY A 206 17.98 8.45 -24.86
C GLY A 206 17.80 6.94 -25.00
N SER A 207 18.02 6.42 -26.21
CA SER A 207 18.00 4.98 -26.47
C SER A 207 19.27 4.34 -25.92
N GLY A 208 19.11 3.30 -25.07
CA GLY A 208 20.25 2.61 -24.44
C GLY A 208 19.79 1.70 -23.30
N SER A 209 20.59 1.63 -22.24
CA SER A 209 20.28 0.83 -21.06
C SER A 209 19.00 1.34 -20.37
N LEU A 210 18.13 0.40 -19.98
CA LEU A 210 16.92 0.68 -19.20
C LEU A 210 17.17 0.72 -17.68
N LEU A 211 18.42 0.46 -17.24
CA LEU A 211 18.78 0.37 -15.82
C LEU A 211 18.90 1.76 -15.18
N ILE A 212 18.41 1.88 -13.95
CA ILE A 212 18.51 3.09 -13.10
C ILE A 212 19.82 3.07 -12.32
N THR A 213 20.91 3.43 -12.94
CA THR A 213 22.27 3.28 -12.39
C THR A 213 22.86 4.55 -11.77
N ASP A 214 22.11 5.63 -11.73
CA ASP A 214 22.52 6.91 -11.13
C ASP A 214 21.33 7.72 -10.58
N GLY A 215 21.67 8.77 -9.82
CA GLY A 215 20.67 9.63 -9.19
C GLY A 215 19.82 10.44 -10.17
N ILE A 216 20.31 10.77 -11.38
CA ILE A 216 19.55 11.52 -12.39
C ILE A 216 18.36 10.68 -12.87
N ARG A 217 18.63 9.42 -13.23
CA ARG A 217 17.61 8.45 -13.64
C ARG A 217 16.64 8.12 -12.51
N GLY A 218 17.17 7.88 -11.29
CA GLY A 218 16.38 7.62 -10.09
C GLY A 218 15.43 8.77 -9.75
N LYS A 219 15.92 10.03 -9.82
CA LYS A 219 15.11 11.22 -9.59
C LYS A 219 13.99 11.36 -10.62
N ALA A 220 14.26 11.09 -11.89
CA ALA A 220 13.24 11.14 -12.94
C ALA A 220 12.17 10.06 -12.75
N LEU A 221 12.55 8.86 -12.31
CA LEU A 221 11.59 7.81 -11.92
C LEU A 221 10.76 8.26 -10.72
N ALA A 222 11.38 8.82 -9.68
CA ALA A 222 10.67 9.32 -8.50
C ALA A 222 9.67 10.44 -8.86
N GLN A 223 10.01 11.30 -9.80
CA GLN A 223 9.09 12.32 -10.34
C GLN A 223 7.91 11.71 -11.09
N THR A 224 8.15 10.66 -11.90
CA THR A 224 7.07 9.93 -12.59
C THR A 224 6.16 9.22 -11.59
N LEU A 225 6.72 8.64 -10.53
CA LEU A 225 5.95 8.01 -9.45
C LEU A 225 5.04 9.05 -8.77
N GLY A 226 5.55 10.27 -8.50
CA GLY A 226 4.81 11.33 -7.81
C GLY A 226 4.30 10.86 -6.45
N ASP A 227 3.01 11.07 -6.20
CA ASP A 227 2.29 10.62 -4.99
C ASP A 227 1.73 9.19 -5.12
N ARG A 228 1.89 8.57 -6.29
CA ARG A 228 1.32 7.24 -6.56
C ARG A 228 2.06 6.14 -5.79
N PRO A 229 1.37 5.04 -5.44
CA PRO A 229 2.00 3.90 -4.80
C PRO A 229 2.75 2.97 -5.77
N VAL A 230 2.49 3.08 -7.07
CA VAL A 230 3.08 2.23 -8.13
C VAL A 230 3.39 3.08 -9.35
N ALA A 231 4.54 2.81 -9.98
CA ALA A 231 4.86 3.26 -11.34
C ALA A 231 5.45 2.10 -12.14
N LEU A 232 5.07 2.01 -13.41
CA LEU A 232 5.68 1.08 -14.36
C LEU A 232 6.96 1.69 -14.93
N MET A 233 7.89 0.83 -15.30
CA MET A 233 9.11 1.18 -16.04
C MET A 233 9.05 0.48 -17.39
N ARG A 234 8.95 1.26 -18.48
CA ARG A 234 8.72 0.71 -19.82
C ARG A 234 9.73 -0.40 -20.19
N GLY A 235 9.20 -1.61 -20.44
CA GLY A 235 9.99 -2.78 -20.88
C GLY A 235 11.00 -3.28 -19.85
N HIS A 236 10.83 -2.91 -18.56
CA HIS A 236 11.78 -3.27 -17.51
C HIS A 236 11.05 -3.92 -16.31
N GLY A 237 10.13 -3.21 -15.70
CA GLY A 237 9.44 -3.69 -14.50
C GLY A 237 8.55 -2.62 -13.89
N ASN A 238 8.52 -2.57 -12.57
CA ASN A 238 7.77 -1.58 -11.82
C ASN A 238 8.43 -1.26 -10.47
N VAL A 239 8.01 -0.14 -9.89
CA VAL A 239 8.30 0.21 -8.49
C VAL A 239 7.00 0.23 -7.71
N VAL A 240 7.07 -0.22 -6.45
CA VAL A 240 5.95 -0.20 -5.49
C VAL A 240 6.46 0.41 -4.19
N VAL A 241 5.70 1.35 -3.62
CA VAL A 241 6.09 2.04 -2.39
C VAL A 241 4.99 2.02 -1.34
N GLY A 242 5.37 2.22 -0.09
CA GLY A 242 4.40 2.29 1.00
C GLY A 242 4.98 2.65 2.37
N PRO A 243 4.08 2.80 3.36
CA PRO A 243 4.45 3.21 4.71
C PRO A 243 5.12 2.09 5.52
N THR A 244 4.96 0.82 5.14
CA THR A 244 5.58 -0.34 5.80
C THR A 244 5.99 -1.39 4.76
N VAL A 245 6.93 -2.27 5.13
CA VAL A 245 7.36 -3.37 4.26
C VAL A 245 6.23 -4.35 3.98
N GLN A 246 5.40 -4.67 4.98
CA GLN A 246 4.23 -5.53 4.86
C GLN A 246 3.25 -4.97 3.81
N ARG A 247 3.04 -3.65 3.86
CA ARG A 247 2.15 -2.96 2.92
C ARG A 247 2.70 -3.00 1.49
N VAL A 248 4.00 -2.80 1.31
CA VAL A 248 4.65 -2.85 -0.01
C VAL A 248 4.57 -4.26 -0.59
N VAL A 249 4.83 -5.30 0.20
CA VAL A 249 4.70 -6.69 -0.24
C VAL A 249 3.28 -7.01 -0.67
N ALA A 250 2.28 -6.65 0.14
CA ALA A 250 0.87 -6.86 -0.22
C ALA A 250 0.48 -6.10 -1.50
N ARG A 251 0.88 -4.82 -1.63
CA ARG A 251 0.65 -4.01 -2.83
C ARG A 251 1.25 -4.65 -4.08
N ALA A 252 2.47 -5.17 -3.99
CA ALA A 252 3.16 -5.79 -5.11
C ALA A 252 2.47 -7.09 -5.55
N ILE A 253 2.15 -7.97 -4.61
CA ILE A 253 1.47 -9.23 -4.88
C ILE A 253 0.10 -8.97 -5.52
N TYR A 254 -0.71 -8.04 -4.97
CA TYR A 254 -2.01 -7.75 -5.54
C TYR A 254 -1.96 -6.93 -6.83
N THR A 255 -0.87 -6.21 -7.10
CA THR A 255 -0.61 -5.61 -8.42
C THR A 255 -0.40 -6.70 -9.47
N GLU A 256 0.41 -7.73 -9.19
CA GLU A 256 0.63 -8.88 -10.08
C GLU A 256 -0.66 -9.69 -10.28
N VAL A 257 -1.41 -9.99 -9.21
CA VAL A 257 -2.68 -10.69 -9.27
C VAL A 257 -3.70 -9.91 -10.11
N ASN A 258 -3.82 -8.60 -9.90
CA ASN A 258 -4.72 -7.75 -10.68
C ASN A 258 -4.33 -7.71 -12.15
N ALA A 259 -3.04 -7.59 -12.47
CA ALA A 259 -2.55 -7.59 -13.84
C ALA A 259 -2.93 -8.90 -14.56
N LYS A 260 -2.75 -10.04 -13.90
CA LYS A 260 -3.15 -11.35 -14.42
C LYS A 260 -4.66 -11.45 -14.67
N LEU A 261 -5.47 -11.02 -13.71
CA LEU A 261 -6.93 -11.00 -13.83
C LEU A 261 -7.38 -10.03 -14.94
N LEU A 262 -6.74 -8.86 -15.06
CA LEU A 262 -7.07 -7.88 -16.09
C LEU A 262 -6.81 -8.42 -17.49
N ILE A 263 -5.70 -9.13 -17.72
CA ILE A 263 -5.45 -9.81 -19.00
C ILE A 263 -6.58 -10.81 -19.30
N GLN A 264 -6.97 -11.62 -18.32
CA GLN A 264 -8.06 -12.59 -18.49
C GLN A 264 -9.40 -11.90 -18.81
N ALA A 265 -9.71 -10.80 -18.11
CA ALA A 265 -10.93 -10.04 -18.36
C ALA A 265 -10.95 -9.42 -19.78
N ILE A 266 -9.79 -8.92 -20.26
CA ILE A 266 -9.65 -8.44 -21.64
C ILE A 266 -9.90 -9.57 -22.65
N MET A 267 -9.40 -10.78 -22.38
CA MET A 267 -9.58 -11.96 -23.25
C MET A 267 -11.04 -12.44 -23.31
N LEU A 268 -11.84 -12.20 -22.26
CA LEU A 268 -13.28 -12.50 -22.28
C LEU A 268 -14.05 -11.61 -23.26
N GLY A 269 -13.51 -10.45 -23.65
CA GLY A 269 -14.13 -9.48 -24.54
C GLY A 269 -15.24 -8.65 -23.87
N GLY A 270 -15.71 -7.64 -24.61
CA GLY A 270 -16.72 -6.71 -24.11
C GLY A 270 -16.14 -5.54 -23.29
N PRO A 271 -16.98 -4.61 -22.82
CA PRO A 271 -16.57 -3.48 -22.03
C PRO A 271 -16.16 -3.91 -20.62
N LEU A 272 -15.06 -3.33 -20.11
CA LEU A 272 -14.57 -3.59 -18.76
C LEU A 272 -15.09 -2.52 -17.79
N ILE A 273 -15.50 -2.95 -16.62
CA ILE A 273 -15.84 -2.08 -15.47
C ILE A 273 -14.65 -2.08 -14.53
N TYR A 274 -14.06 -0.91 -14.33
CA TYR A 274 -12.91 -0.74 -13.46
C TYR A 274 -13.33 -0.17 -12.11
N ILE A 275 -12.56 -0.47 -11.07
CA ILE A 275 -12.65 0.23 -9.78
C ILE A 275 -12.22 1.69 -10.03
N ASP A 276 -13.06 2.63 -9.64
CA ASP A 276 -12.79 4.05 -9.79
C ASP A 276 -11.88 4.60 -8.67
N ALA A 277 -11.55 5.90 -8.75
CA ALA A 277 -10.64 6.53 -7.80
C ALA A 277 -11.23 6.61 -6.38
N GLU A 278 -12.54 6.79 -6.25
CA GLU A 278 -13.20 6.88 -4.94
C GLU A 278 -13.30 5.51 -4.29
N GLU A 279 -13.70 4.49 -5.04
CA GLU A 279 -13.72 3.09 -4.60
C GLU A 279 -12.32 2.62 -4.19
N GLY A 280 -11.30 2.95 -5.00
CA GLY A 280 -9.91 2.63 -4.72
C GLY A 280 -9.41 3.29 -3.42
N LYS A 281 -9.70 4.59 -3.24
CA LYS A 281 -9.36 5.34 -2.04
C LYS A 281 -10.09 4.79 -0.80
N ALA A 282 -11.37 4.46 -0.92
CA ALA A 282 -12.14 3.85 0.16
C ALA A 282 -11.55 2.49 0.56
N GLY A 283 -11.16 1.66 -0.41
CA GLY A 283 -10.50 0.37 -0.19
C GLY A 283 -9.16 0.50 0.52
N GLU A 284 -8.31 1.46 0.14
CA GLU A 284 -7.03 1.75 0.80
C GLU A 284 -7.26 2.30 2.22
N GLY A 285 -8.16 3.28 2.39
CA GLY A 285 -8.47 3.86 3.70
C GLY A 285 -9.06 2.85 4.70
N ASN A 286 -9.81 1.86 4.23
CA ASN A 286 -10.30 0.78 5.09
C ASN A 286 -9.17 -0.16 5.54
N ARG A 287 -8.12 -0.34 4.73
CA ARG A 287 -6.93 -1.12 5.10
C ARG A 287 -5.99 -0.39 6.05
N ASP A 288 -6.05 0.93 6.08
CA ASP A 288 -5.25 1.76 7.00
C ASP A 288 -5.96 1.95 8.35
N ARG A 289 -7.29 1.72 8.43
CA ARG A 289 -8.04 1.75 9.68
C ARG A 289 -7.97 0.40 10.41
N ASN A 290 -7.97 0.45 11.74
CA ASN A 290 -7.73 -0.66 12.66
C ASN A 290 -8.57 -1.93 12.44
N GLU A 291 -9.74 -1.82 11.83
CA GLU A 291 -10.61 -2.98 11.54
C GLU A 291 -10.05 -3.89 10.43
N VAL A 292 -9.09 -3.37 9.64
CA VAL A 292 -8.49 -4.08 8.50
C VAL A 292 -6.96 -4.22 8.64
N GLY A 293 -6.34 -3.58 9.64
CA GLY A 293 -4.94 -3.83 10.01
C GLY A 293 -4.69 -5.33 10.21
N HIS A 294 -5.60 -6.00 10.91
CA HIS A 294 -5.60 -7.44 11.05
C HIS A 294 -5.64 -8.23 9.73
N ALA A 295 -6.15 -7.67 8.64
CA ALA A 295 -6.14 -8.38 7.36
C ALA A 295 -4.75 -8.39 6.73
N THR A 296 -4.01 -7.26 6.76
CA THR A 296 -2.63 -7.22 6.30
C THR A 296 -1.72 -8.06 7.19
N ASP A 297 -1.90 -7.99 8.50
CA ASP A 297 -1.14 -8.81 9.46
C ASP A 297 -1.41 -10.29 9.25
N ARG A 298 -2.68 -10.69 9.04
CA ARG A 298 -3.05 -12.09 8.80
C ARG A 298 -2.40 -12.66 7.54
N ILE A 299 -2.42 -11.94 6.42
CA ILE A 299 -1.79 -12.43 5.19
C ILE A 299 -0.27 -12.37 5.27
N TRP A 300 0.30 -11.37 5.95
CA TRP A 300 1.72 -11.28 6.20
C TRP A 300 2.23 -12.48 7.00
N GLN A 301 1.56 -12.81 8.11
CA GLN A 301 1.90 -13.98 8.94
C GLN A 301 1.89 -15.28 8.13
N LEU A 302 0.83 -15.51 7.34
CA LEU A 302 0.74 -16.67 6.45
C LEU A 302 1.93 -16.73 5.48
N TRP A 303 2.23 -15.62 4.81
CA TRP A 303 3.33 -15.58 3.85
C TRP A 303 4.70 -15.75 4.51
N VAL A 304 4.89 -15.23 5.72
CA VAL A 304 6.11 -15.46 6.52
C VAL A 304 6.26 -16.95 6.83
N GLU A 305 5.23 -17.59 7.33
CA GLU A 305 5.22 -19.04 7.62
C GLU A 305 5.58 -19.84 6.36
N GLU A 306 4.95 -19.55 5.24
CA GLU A 306 5.25 -20.18 3.96
C GLU A 306 6.69 -19.97 3.49
N ALA A 307 7.19 -18.73 3.57
CA ALA A 307 8.50 -18.35 3.04
C ALA A 307 9.66 -18.77 3.92
N MET A 308 9.45 -18.85 5.23
CA MET A 308 10.50 -19.20 6.22
C MET A 308 10.52 -20.68 6.58
N GLY A 309 9.60 -21.51 6.03
CA GLY A 309 9.56 -22.94 6.22
C GLY A 309 8.90 -23.41 7.53
N ALA A 310 8.17 -22.53 8.23
CA ALA A 310 7.30 -22.94 9.31
C ALA A 310 6.12 -23.74 8.73
N ASN A 311 5.85 -24.95 9.27
CA ASN A 311 4.75 -25.77 8.82
C ASN A 311 3.42 -25.14 9.29
N PRO A 312 2.49 -24.73 8.40
CA PRO A 312 1.21 -24.14 8.82
C PRO A 312 0.37 -25.04 9.73
N ALA A 313 0.65 -26.34 9.78
CA ALA A 313 -0.03 -27.28 10.63
C ALA A 313 0.44 -27.27 12.11
N GLU A 314 1.61 -26.68 12.40
CA GLU A 314 2.17 -26.64 13.76
C GLU A 314 1.78 -25.37 14.54
N THR A 315 1.27 -24.34 13.85
CA THR A 315 0.88 -23.06 14.45
C THR A 315 -0.58 -23.05 14.96
N LYS A 316 -1.31 -24.16 14.80
CA LYS A 316 -2.68 -24.33 15.35
C LYS A 316 -2.62 -25.06 16.70
N ARG A 317 -2.07 -24.42 17.72
CA ARG A 317 -2.31 -24.82 19.13
C ARG A 317 -2.55 -23.58 20.00
#